data_82db1ea5e4c5a24c6a96cc2c7add481a
#
_entry.id   82db1ea5e4c5a24c6a96cc2c7add481a
#
_cell.length_a   1.000
_cell.length_b   1.000
_cell.length_c   1.000
_cell.angle_alpha   90.00
_cell.angle_beta   90.00
_cell.angle_gamma   90.00
#
_symmetry.space_group_name_H-M   'P 1'
#
loop_
_entity.id
_entity.type
_entity.pdbx_description
1 polymer ?
#
loop_
_entity_poly.entity_id
_entity_poly.type
_entity_poly.pdbx_seq_one_letter_code
_entity_poly.pdbx_strand_id
1 'polypeptide(L)'
;TSHLIFWTLIPTVTNHNLPLDTIEALAWGSNLDWGFNKHPPMSAFFIEVFFQIFGSQDWAYYLLSQIFVIISFYYVFKLSNEIHKNKFLGLISVLLIETIYFYNFTTPEFNVNVCQLPFWSLTAYYSWKIYSGKNIKFWDCFLIGLFGALGFLSKYLFVYLLVSIAFL
;
A
#
# COMPACT_ATOMS: atom_id res chain seq x y z
N THR A 1 12.48 -6.40 -6.40
CA THR A 1 12.86 -5.61 -7.63
C THR A 1 12.26 -6.20 -8.89
N SER A 2 12.33 -7.51 -9.14
CA SER A 2 11.74 -8.15 -10.34
C SER A 2 10.23 -7.94 -10.41
N HIS A 3 9.49 -8.16 -9.32
CA HIS A 3 8.05 -7.91 -9.24
C HIS A 3 7.67 -6.51 -9.72
N LEU A 4 8.32 -5.47 -9.18
CA LEU A 4 8.07 -4.08 -9.59
C LEU A 4 8.28 -3.89 -11.11
N ILE A 5 9.37 -4.40 -11.65
CA ILE A 5 9.70 -4.26 -13.07
C ILE A 5 8.65 -4.97 -13.94
N PHE A 6 8.35 -6.24 -13.66
CA PHE A 6 7.41 -7.02 -14.47
C PHE A 6 6.00 -6.42 -14.43
N TRP A 7 5.47 -6.13 -13.25
CA TRP A 7 4.11 -5.64 -13.08
C TRP A 7 3.93 -4.13 -13.39
N THR A 8 5.03 -3.42 -13.66
CA THR A 8 4.97 -2.09 -14.29
C THR A 8 5.03 -2.22 -15.80
N LEU A 9 5.99 -2.98 -16.35
CA LEU A 9 6.23 -3.03 -17.79
C LEU A 9 5.16 -3.81 -18.56
N ILE A 10 4.75 -4.98 -18.06
CA ILE A 10 3.77 -5.82 -18.76
C ILE A 10 2.48 -5.05 -19.04
N PRO A 11 1.77 -4.48 -18.05
CA PRO A 11 0.54 -3.75 -18.33
C PRO A 11 0.78 -2.49 -19.17
N THR A 12 1.93 -1.83 -19.04
CA THR A 12 2.29 -0.69 -19.90
C THR A 12 2.35 -1.04 -21.38
N VAL A 13 2.81 -2.25 -21.71
CA VAL A 13 2.95 -2.68 -23.13
C VAL A 13 1.70 -3.37 -23.65
N THR A 14 0.94 -4.04 -22.79
CA THR A 14 -0.21 -4.86 -23.20
C THR A 14 -1.55 -4.12 -23.17
N ASN A 15 -1.69 -3.15 -22.28
CA ASN A 15 -2.94 -2.42 -22.14
C ASN A 15 -2.97 -1.19 -23.03
N HIS A 16 -4.11 -0.95 -23.66
CA HIS A 16 -4.34 0.24 -24.48
C HIS A 16 -4.92 1.41 -23.68
N ASN A 17 -5.45 1.15 -22.50
CA ASN A 17 -6.04 2.14 -21.60
C ASN A 17 -5.72 1.80 -20.15
N LEU A 18 -5.73 2.81 -19.29
CA LEU A 18 -5.67 2.61 -17.85
C LEU A 18 -6.91 1.85 -17.34
N PRO A 19 -6.76 1.06 -16.27
CA PRO A 19 -7.89 0.45 -15.57
C PRO A 19 -8.88 1.50 -15.03
N LEU A 20 -10.15 1.09 -14.91
CA LEU A 20 -11.25 1.99 -14.58
C LEU A 20 -11.08 2.73 -13.25
N ASP A 21 -10.71 2.02 -12.18
CA ASP A 21 -10.53 2.63 -10.86
C ASP A 21 -9.36 3.63 -10.85
N THR A 22 -8.34 3.40 -11.68
CA THR A 22 -7.21 4.33 -11.84
C THR A 22 -7.66 5.62 -12.53
N ILE A 23 -8.49 5.53 -13.56
CA ILE A 23 -9.08 6.69 -14.25
C ILE A 23 -10.00 7.46 -13.31
N GLU A 24 -10.82 6.75 -12.53
CA GLU A 24 -11.70 7.36 -11.53
C GLU A 24 -10.89 8.13 -10.46
N ALA A 25 -9.80 7.53 -9.96
CA ALA A 25 -8.92 8.19 -9.01
C ALA A 25 -8.22 9.44 -9.59
N LEU A 26 -7.83 9.42 -10.87
CA LEU A 26 -7.33 10.59 -11.59
C LEU A 26 -8.37 11.72 -11.69
N ALA A 27 -9.61 11.36 -12.04
CA ALA A 27 -10.70 12.33 -12.10
C ALA A 27 -10.99 12.97 -10.73
N TRP A 28 -10.88 12.21 -9.64
CA TRP A 28 -11.02 12.76 -8.30
C TRP A 28 -9.80 13.60 -7.87
N GLY A 29 -8.59 13.17 -8.25
CA GLY A 29 -7.35 13.89 -7.97
C GLY A 29 -7.34 15.31 -8.46
N SER A 30 -7.97 15.59 -9.60
CA SER A 30 -8.06 16.95 -10.15
C SER A 30 -8.80 17.96 -9.26
N ASN A 31 -9.63 17.52 -8.31
CA ASN A 31 -10.38 18.36 -7.40
C ASN A 31 -9.80 18.42 -5.97
N LEU A 32 -9.00 17.45 -5.57
CA LEU A 32 -8.36 17.34 -4.24
C LEU A 32 -9.33 17.51 -3.04
N ASP A 33 -10.53 16.99 -3.13
CA ASP A 33 -11.51 16.99 -2.04
C ASP A 33 -11.14 15.99 -0.92
N TRP A 34 -11.55 16.29 0.32
CA TRP A 34 -11.30 15.46 1.49
C TRP A 34 -12.19 14.21 1.57
N GLY A 35 -12.98 13.94 0.55
CA GLY A 35 -13.80 12.74 0.44
C GLY A 35 -14.58 12.73 -0.87
N PHE A 36 -14.79 11.53 -1.39
CA PHE A 36 -15.53 11.29 -2.62
C PHE A 36 -16.72 10.38 -2.34
N ASN A 37 -17.69 10.32 -3.26
CA ASN A 37 -18.93 9.55 -3.06
C ASN A 37 -18.72 8.08 -2.71
N LYS A 38 -17.61 7.48 -3.17
CA LYS A 38 -17.30 6.06 -2.94
C LYS A 38 -16.22 5.83 -1.91
N HIS A 39 -15.22 6.72 -1.84
CA HIS A 39 -13.95 6.42 -1.19
C HIS A 39 -13.34 7.62 -0.47
N PRO A 40 -12.50 7.36 0.55
CA PRO A 40 -11.66 8.39 1.16
C PRO A 40 -10.62 8.94 0.18
N PRO A 41 -9.94 10.08 0.50
CA PRO A 41 -9.22 10.89 -0.47
C PRO A 41 -7.82 10.38 -0.86
N MET A 42 -7.19 9.48 -0.08
CA MET A 42 -5.75 9.23 -0.23
C MET A 42 -5.36 8.63 -1.59
N SER A 43 -6.19 7.76 -2.18
CA SER A 43 -5.91 7.22 -3.52
C SER A 43 -5.86 8.32 -4.58
N ALA A 44 -6.80 9.28 -4.51
CA ALA A 44 -6.83 10.45 -5.38
C ALA A 44 -5.62 11.36 -5.18
N PHE A 45 -5.21 11.59 -3.94
CA PHE A 45 -4.05 12.43 -3.62
C PHE A 45 -2.73 11.85 -4.12
N PHE A 46 -2.51 10.54 -3.94
CA PHE A 46 -1.28 9.90 -4.43
C PHE A 46 -1.21 9.90 -5.95
N ILE A 47 -2.32 9.63 -6.62
CA ILE A 47 -2.34 9.60 -8.08
C ILE A 47 -2.17 11.01 -8.67
N GLU A 48 -2.73 12.04 -8.02
CA GLU A 48 -2.54 13.43 -8.42
C GLU A 48 -1.09 13.87 -8.31
N VAL A 49 -0.39 13.49 -7.22
CA VAL A 49 1.05 13.76 -7.09
C VAL A 49 1.82 13.14 -8.26
N PHE A 50 1.48 11.92 -8.67
CA PHE A 50 2.12 11.28 -9.83
C PHE A 50 1.76 11.96 -11.14
N PHE A 51 0.51 12.42 -11.30
CA PHE A 51 0.10 13.20 -12.46
C PHE A 51 0.88 14.52 -12.58
N GLN A 52 1.08 15.24 -11.47
CA GLN A 52 1.86 16.48 -11.47
C GLN A 52 3.34 16.27 -11.83
N ILE A 53 3.90 15.10 -11.55
CA ILE A 53 5.31 14.77 -11.86
C ILE A 53 5.48 14.21 -13.27
N PHE A 54 4.61 13.28 -13.68
CA PHE A 54 4.77 12.47 -14.89
C PHE A 54 3.75 12.80 -15.99
N GLY A 55 2.72 13.60 -15.68
CA GLY A 55 1.63 13.90 -16.61
C GLY A 55 0.77 12.67 -16.93
N SER A 56 0.21 12.63 -18.14
CA SER A 56 -0.68 11.56 -18.60
C SER A 56 0.05 10.30 -19.09
N GLN A 57 1.13 9.91 -18.41
CA GLN A 57 1.90 8.72 -18.80
C GLN A 57 1.40 7.47 -18.07
N ASP A 58 0.78 6.54 -18.78
CA ASP A 58 0.14 5.34 -18.21
C ASP A 58 1.10 4.50 -17.36
N TRP A 59 2.36 4.36 -17.78
CA TRP A 59 3.37 3.60 -17.04
C TRP A 59 3.60 4.13 -15.61
N ALA A 60 3.42 5.44 -15.40
CA ALA A 60 3.64 6.04 -14.10
C ALA A 60 2.63 5.57 -13.06
N TYR A 61 1.38 5.32 -13.46
CA TYR A 61 0.33 4.84 -12.57
C TYR A 61 0.49 3.36 -12.24
N TYR A 62 0.97 2.55 -13.20
CA TYR A 62 1.39 1.18 -12.91
C TYR A 62 2.59 1.16 -11.95
N LEU A 63 3.56 2.05 -12.15
CA LEU A 63 4.70 2.18 -11.25
C LEU A 63 4.26 2.59 -9.83
N LEU A 64 3.37 3.58 -9.70
CA LEU A 64 2.80 4.00 -8.41
C LEU A 64 2.22 2.79 -7.68
N SER A 65 1.38 2.02 -8.36
CA SER A 65 0.77 0.83 -7.80
C SER A 65 1.82 -0.17 -7.28
N GLN A 66 2.84 -0.45 -8.08
CA GLN A 66 3.88 -1.41 -7.72
C GLN A 66 4.81 -0.91 -6.60
N ILE A 67 5.02 0.39 -6.47
CA ILE A 67 5.72 0.99 -5.32
C ILE A 67 4.97 0.65 -4.02
N PHE A 68 3.65 0.79 -4.00
CA PHE A 68 2.82 0.48 -2.84
C PHE A 68 2.88 -1.01 -2.47
N VAL A 69 2.86 -1.90 -3.46
CA VAL A 69 3.03 -3.34 -3.26
C VAL A 69 4.40 -3.66 -2.66
N ILE A 70 5.48 -3.10 -3.20
CA ILE A 70 6.84 -3.37 -2.73
C ILE A 70 7.06 -2.85 -1.31
N ILE A 71 6.52 -1.69 -0.96
CA ILE A 71 6.57 -1.20 0.43
C ILE A 71 5.87 -2.19 1.35
N SER A 72 4.70 -2.71 0.95
CA SER A 72 3.98 -3.73 1.72
C SER A 72 4.82 -5.00 1.90
N PHE A 73 5.40 -5.55 0.84
CA PHE A 73 6.27 -6.73 0.88
C PHE A 73 7.47 -6.53 1.81
N TYR A 74 8.10 -5.36 1.74
CA TYR A 74 9.23 -5.04 2.59
C TYR A 74 8.86 -5.06 4.09
N TYR A 75 7.72 -4.49 4.46
CA TYR A 75 7.29 -4.46 5.87
C TYR A 75 6.74 -5.80 6.34
N VAL A 76 6.17 -6.62 5.47
CA VAL A 76 5.85 -8.02 5.78
C VAL A 76 7.13 -8.83 6.04
N PHE A 77 8.15 -8.65 5.19
CA PHE A 77 9.46 -9.25 5.43
C PHE A 77 10.04 -8.84 6.80
N LYS A 78 10.04 -7.53 7.08
CA LYS A 78 10.52 -7.00 8.37
C LYS A 78 9.76 -7.58 9.55
N LEU A 79 8.43 -7.57 9.48
CA LEU A 79 7.58 -8.10 10.55
C LEU A 79 7.85 -9.58 10.82
N SER A 80 7.85 -10.41 9.79
CA SER A 80 8.14 -11.83 9.90
C SER A 80 9.54 -12.08 10.47
N ASN A 81 10.55 -11.34 10.00
CA ASN A 81 11.90 -11.44 10.53
C ASN A 81 12.01 -11.00 12.01
N GLU A 82 11.25 -9.99 12.43
CA GLU A 82 11.20 -9.57 13.85
C GLU A 82 10.55 -10.64 14.74
N ILE A 83 9.49 -11.28 14.28
CA ILE A 83 8.77 -12.33 15.01
C ILE A 83 9.62 -13.58 15.13
N HIS A 84 10.12 -14.09 14.02
CA HIS A 84 10.79 -15.39 13.95
C HIS A 84 12.30 -15.33 14.15
N LYS A 85 12.91 -14.13 14.16
CA LYS A 85 14.37 -13.93 14.19
C LYS A 85 15.11 -14.69 13.08
N ASN A 86 14.46 -14.89 11.94
CA ASN A 86 14.98 -15.67 10.83
C ASN A 86 14.62 -15.02 9.48
N LYS A 87 15.65 -14.54 8.77
CA LYS A 87 15.48 -13.89 7.47
C LYS A 87 14.91 -14.81 6.39
N PHE A 88 15.15 -16.11 6.49
CA PHE A 88 14.62 -17.10 5.54
C PHE A 88 13.09 -17.20 5.68
N LEU A 89 12.57 -17.22 6.91
CA LEU A 89 11.12 -17.19 7.14
C LEU A 89 10.49 -15.85 6.68
N GLY A 90 11.22 -14.74 6.84
CA GLY A 90 10.81 -13.46 6.26
C GLY A 90 10.66 -13.53 4.74
N LEU A 91 11.62 -14.16 4.05
CA LEU A 91 11.55 -14.35 2.60
C LEU A 91 10.38 -15.25 2.21
N ILE A 92 10.19 -16.37 2.92
CA ILE A 92 9.06 -17.28 2.67
C ILE A 92 7.72 -16.51 2.81
N SER A 93 7.57 -15.67 3.83
CA SER A 93 6.34 -14.90 4.03
C SER A 93 6.02 -14.00 2.83
N VAL A 94 7.03 -13.35 2.25
CA VAL A 94 6.84 -12.53 1.03
C VAL A 94 6.50 -13.40 -0.17
N LEU A 95 7.19 -14.52 -0.37
CA LEU A 95 6.92 -15.42 -1.47
C LEU A 95 5.49 -16.00 -1.39
N LEU A 96 5.00 -16.34 -0.18
CA LEU A 96 3.63 -16.82 0.00
C LEU A 96 2.59 -15.73 -0.38
N ILE A 97 2.83 -14.47 -0.03
CA ILE A 97 1.94 -13.38 -0.45
C ILE A 97 2.01 -13.19 -1.97
N GLU A 98 3.19 -13.27 -2.55
CA GLU A 98 3.38 -13.14 -4.00
C GLU A 98 2.69 -14.26 -4.80
N THR A 99 2.40 -15.43 -4.20
CA THR A 99 1.59 -16.47 -4.88
C THR A 99 0.10 -16.14 -4.97
N ILE A 100 -0.37 -15.16 -4.22
CA ILE A 100 -1.79 -14.79 -4.22
C ILE A 100 -2.09 -13.97 -5.47
N TYR A 101 -3.13 -14.37 -6.22
CA TYR A 101 -3.58 -13.73 -7.46
C TYR A 101 -3.72 -12.20 -7.35
N PHE A 102 -4.22 -11.72 -6.22
CA PHE A 102 -4.42 -10.29 -5.97
C PHE A 102 -3.12 -9.48 -6.13
N TYR A 103 -2.00 -9.95 -5.55
CA TYR A 103 -0.73 -9.21 -5.58
C TYR A 103 -0.03 -9.21 -6.94
N ASN A 104 -0.51 -9.99 -7.89
CA ASN A 104 0.03 -10.07 -9.23
C ASN A 104 -0.91 -9.42 -10.24
N PHE A 105 -2.06 -10.03 -10.48
CA PHE A 105 -2.94 -9.66 -11.58
C PHE A 105 -3.87 -8.48 -11.26
N THR A 106 -4.17 -8.23 -9.99
CA THR A 106 -5.08 -7.14 -9.59
C THR A 106 -4.33 -5.85 -9.26
N THR A 107 -3.13 -5.94 -8.70
CA THR A 107 -2.37 -4.78 -8.24
C THR A 107 -1.83 -3.83 -9.32
N PRO A 108 -1.72 -4.16 -10.61
CA PRO A 108 -1.44 -3.14 -11.62
C PRO A 108 -2.47 -2.01 -11.64
N GLU A 109 -3.73 -2.28 -11.31
CA GLU A 109 -4.75 -1.25 -11.14
C GLU A 109 -4.56 -0.49 -9.83
N PHE A 110 -4.11 0.77 -9.90
CA PHE A 110 -4.04 1.61 -8.71
C PHE A 110 -5.44 2.03 -8.25
N ASN A 111 -5.84 1.52 -7.11
CA ASN A 111 -7.12 1.82 -6.48
C ASN A 111 -6.99 1.86 -4.95
N VAL A 112 -8.09 2.09 -4.25
CA VAL A 112 -8.11 2.17 -2.78
C VAL A 112 -7.61 0.91 -2.08
N ASN A 113 -7.77 -0.27 -2.72
CA ASN A 113 -7.27 -1.54 -2.16
C ASN A 113 -5.76 -1.59 -2.19
N VAL A 114 -5.14 -1.19 -3.30
CA VAL A 114 -3.69 -1.09 -3.44
C VAL A 114 -3.14 0.04 -2.58
N CYS A 115 -3.81 1.20 -2.58
CA CYS A 115 -3.42 2.36 -1.78
C CYS A 115 -3.30 2.02 -0.27
N GLN A 116 -4.15 1.18 0.28
CA GLN A 116 -4.08 0.82 1.71
C GLN A 116 -2.99 -0.21 2.06
N LEU A 117 -2.48 -1.01 1.10
CA LEU A 117 -1.55 -2.13 1.36
C LEU A 117 -0.32 -1.77 2.20
N PRO A 118 0.45 -0.72 1.86
CA PRO A 118 1.61 -0.36 2.66
C PRO A 118 1.22 0.06 4.08
N PHE A 119 0.08 0.71 4.25
CA PHE A 119 -0.37 1.17 5.57
C PHE A 119 -0.79 0.00 6.45
N TRP A 120 -1.38 -1.08 5.89
CA TRP A 120 -1.64 -2.32 6.61
C TRP A 120 -0.36 -2.92 7.18
N SER A 121 0.63 -3.11 6.34
CA SER A 121 1.90 -3.72 6.73
C SER A 121 2.72 -2.85 7.68
N LEU A 122 2.74 -1.52 7.46
CA LEU A 122 3.40 -0.54 8.33
C LEU A 122 2.74 -0.50 9.71
N THR A 123 1.40 -0.38 9.76
CA THR A 123 0.66 -0.33 11.02
C THR A 123 0.85 -1.63 11.81
N ALA A 124 0.76 -2.79 11.16
CA ALA A 124 1.02 -4.08 11.80
C ALA A 124 2.47 -4.20 12.32
N TYR A 125 3.46 -3.73 11.55
CA TYR A 125 4.86 -3.76 11.96
C TYR A 125 5.12 -2.88 13.21
N TYR A 126 4.62 -1.64 13.22
CA TYR A 126 4.82 -0.74 14.36
C TYR A 126 4.00 -1.16 15.57
N SER A 127 2.82 -1.76 15.38
CA SER A 127 2.04 -2.38 16.48
C SER A 127 2.82 -3.49 17.15
N TRP A 128 3.38 -4.42 16.35
CA TRP A 128 4.21 -5.49 16.87
C TRP A 128 5.44 -4.95 17.60
N LYS A 129 6.09 -3.92 17.07
CA LYS A 129 7.26 -3.30 17.70
C LYS A 129 6.92 -2.72 19.06
N ILE A 130 5.78 -2.06 19.20
CA ILE A 130 5.29 -1.50 20.47
C ILE A 130 4.89 -2.64 21.42
N TYR A 131 4.10 -3.60 20.95
CA TYR A 131 3.68 -4.76 21.74
C TYR A 131 4.86 -5.57 22.29
N SER A 132 5.88 -5.79 21.49
CA SER A 132 7.08 -6.53 21.92
C SER A 132 7.92 -5.82 22.98
N GLY A 133 7.65 -4.57 23.31
CA GLY A 133 8.28 -3.79 24.39
C GLY A 133 9.77 -3.48 24.19
N LYS A 134 10.34 -3.76 23.02
CA LYS A 134 11.78 -3.61 22.76
C LYS A 134 12.10 -2.22 22.22
N ASN A 135 12.76 -1.40 23.06
CA ASN A 135 13.28 -0.08 22.64
C ASN A 135 12.24 0.82 21.96
N ILE A 136 11.06 0.98 22.58
CA ILE A 136 10.00 1.85 22.06
C ILE A 136 10.50 3.29 22.08
N LYS A 137 10.43 3.96 20.92
CA LYS A 137 10.73 5.38 20.77
C LYS A 137 9.44 6.16 20.55
N PHE A 138 9.47 7.44 20.91
CA PHE A 138 8.36 8.36 20.60
C PHE A 138 7.92 8.28 19.13
N TRP A 139 8.89 8.19 18.21
CA TRP A 139 8.63 8.05 16.78
C TRP A 139 7.85 6.80 16.40
N ASP A 140 7.99 5.69 17.13
CA ASP A 140 7.24 4.46 16.85
C ASP A 140 5.74 4.67 17.14
N CYS A 141 5.43 5.38 18.25
CA CYS A 141 4.06 5.75 18.59
C CYS A 141 3.47 6.77 17.61
N PHE A 142 4.27 7.73 17.15
CA PHE A 142 3.84 8.68 16.13
C PHE A 142 3.56 7.98 14.79
N LEU A 143 4.43 7.09 14.36
CA LEU A 143 4.32 6.40 13.07
C LEU A 143 3.14 5.44 13.01
N ILE A 144 2.79 4.74 14.10
CA ILE A 144 1.58 3.91 14.12
C ILE A 144 0.32 4.78 13.96
N GLY A 145 0.25 5.94 14.62
CA GLY A 145 -0.85 6.88 14.45
C GLY A 145 -0.94 7.45 13.04
N LEU A 146 0.21 7.87 12.48
CA LEU A 146 0.29 8.39 11.12
C LEU A 146 -0.16 7.37 10.08
N PHE A 147 0.41 6.14 10.12
CA PHE A 147 0.05 5.10 9.15
C PHE A 147 -1.36 4.56 9.37
N GLY A 148 -1.84 4.54 10.61
CA GLY A 148 -3.23 4.25 10.92
C GLY A 148 -4.19 5.25 10.29
N ALA A 149 -3.90 6.55 10.40
CA ALA A 149 -4.69 7.61 9.79
C ALA A 149 -4.64 7.55 8.26
N LEU A 150 -3.45 7.40 7.65
CA LEU A 150 -3.30 7.30 6.20
C LEU A 150 -4.00 6.05 5.64
N GLY A 151 -3.93 4.92 6.37
CA GLY A 151 -4.63 3.69 6.00
C GLY A 151 -6.16 3.87 6.05
N PHE A 152 -6.69 4.50 7.09
CA PHE A 152 -8.12 4.80 7.20
C PHE A 152 -8.58 5.77 6.10
N LEU A 153 -7.79 6.79 5.80
CA LEU A 153 -8.06 7.73 4.70
C LEU A 153 -7.82 7.11 3.30
N SER A 154 -7.20 5.95 3.21
CA SER A 154 -7.13 5.16 1.97
C SER A 154 -8.38 4.31 1.75
N LYS A 155 -8.87 3.66 2.82
CA LYS A 155 -10.09 2.85 2.78
C LYS A 155 -10.70 2.70 4.17
N TYR A 156 -12.00 2.96 4.34
CA TYR A 156 -12.67 2.87 5.65
C TYR A 156 -12.62 1.47 6.27
N LEU A 157 -12.51 0.40 5.47
CA LEU A 157 -12.32 -0.97 5.98
C LEU A 157 -11.03 -1.14 6.80
N PHE A 158 -10.10 -0.21 6.72
CA PHE A 158 -8.90 -0.19 7.55
C PHE A 158 -9.23 -0.14 9.05
N VAL A 159 -10.42 0.34 9.41
CA VAL A 159 -10.89 0.35 10.80
C VAL A 159 -10.84 -1.03 11.46
N TYR A 160 -11.03 -2.11 10.73
CA TYR A 160 -10.95 -3.47 11.28
C TYR A 160 -9.55 -3.79 11.84
N LEU A 161 -8.49 -3.34 11.17
CA LEU A 161 -7.13 -3.48 11.69
C LEU A 161 -6.94 -2.63 12.95
N LEU A 162 -7.39 -1.36 12.94
CA LEU A 162 -7.24 -0.45 14.07
C LEU A 162 -7.97 -0.97 15.32
N VAL A 163 -9.20 -1.45 15.15
CA VAL A 163 -9.97 -2.07 16.23
C VAL A 163 -9.24 -3.32 16.75
N SER A 164 -8.77 -4.20 15.86
CA SER A 164 -8.02 -5.39 16.28
C SER A 164 -6.77 -5.06 17.09
N ILE A 165 -6.04 -4.01 16.71
CA ILE A 165 -4.85 -3.54 17.43
C ILE A 165 -5.21 -2.92 18.79
N ALA A 166 -6.35 -2.23 18.89
CA ALA A 166 -6.78 -1.62 20.15
C ALA A 166 -7.14 -2.65 21.24
N PHE A 167 -7.37 -3.91 20.87
CA PHE A 167 -7.63 -5.02 21.80
C PHE A 167 -6.38 -5.89 22.08
N LEU A 168 -5.22 -5.54 21.57
CA LEU A 168 -3.94 -6.20 21.86
C LEU A 168 -3.26 -5.58 23.09
#